data_70b575b34e1a3c497b5cd3c48e4799fd
#
_entry.id   70b575b34e1a3c497b5cd3c48e4799fd
#
_cell.length_a   1.000
_cell.length_b   1.000
_cell.length_c   1.000
_cell.angle_alpha   90.00
_cell.angle_beta   90.00
_cell.angle_gamma   90.00
#
_symmetry.space_group_name_H-M   'P 1'
#
loop_
_entity.id
_entity.type
_entity.pdbx_description
1 polymer ?
#
loop_
_entity_poly.entity_id
_entity_poly.type
_entity_poly.pdbx_seq_one_letter_code
_entity_poly.pdbx_strand_id
1 'polypeptide(L)'
;MSLKVNVHVRDQMYSIFCGPGSQKVRWLSDVALHRYEHFNNGSDPGLAKGMRFETGVLIDMEWTISDKLENDVHVWVILKED
;
A
#
# COMPACT_ATOMS: atom_id res chain seq x y z
N MET A 1 7.52 17.76 6.59
CA MET A 1 7.27 17.40 5.19
C MET A 1 6.40 16.16 5.15
N SER A 2 5.38 16.16 4.31
CA SER A 2 4.45 15.04 4.21
C SER A 2 4.92 14.04 3.16
N LEU A 3 4.91 12.77 3.53
CA LEU A 3 5.33 11.68 2.65
C LEU A 3 4.11 11.05 1.99
N LYS A 4 4.15 10.92 0.67
CA LYS A 4 3.07 10.32 -0.10
C LYS A 4 3.55 9.02 -0.72
N VAL A 5 2.72 7.97 -0.63
CA VAL A 5 2.99 6.67 -1.25
C VAL A 5 1.81 6.33 -2.15
N ASN A 6 2.11 5.93 -3.38
CA ASN A 6 1.10 5.52 -4.36
C ASN A 6 0.94 4.02 -4.30
N VAL A 7 -0.19 3.55 -3.75
CA VAL A 7 -0.43 2.13 -3.52
C VAL A 7 -1.39 1.60 -4.57
N HIS A 8 -0.95 0.59 -5.30
CA HIS A 8 -1.75 -0.06 -6.34
C HIS A 8 -2.44 -1.31 -5.76
N VAL A 9 -3.75 -1.40 -6.00
CA VAL A 9 -4.54 -2.58 -5.69
C VAL A 9 -5.21 -2.99 -7.00
N ARG A 10 -4.76 -4.09 -7.59
CA ARG A 10 -5.22 -4.53 -8.91
C ARG A 10 -5.01 -3.42 -9.94
N ASP A 11 -6.06 -2.98 -10.63
CA ASP A 11 -6.00 -1.95 -11.64
C ASP A 11 -6.23 -0.52 -11.10
N GLN A 12 -6.33 -0.38 -9.78
CA GLN A 12 -6.57 0.92 -9.16
C GLN A 12 -5.37 1.37 -8.35
N MET A 13 -5.23 2.68 -8.20
CA MET A 13 -4.13 3.28 -7.45
C MET A 13 -4.67 4.33 -6.50
N TYR A 14 -4.14 4.33 -5.29
CA TYR A 14 -4.49 5.30 -4.25
C TYR A 14 -3.25 6.01 -3.76
N SER A 15 -3.28 7.33 -3.79
CA SER A 15 -2.20 8.14 -3.19
C SER A 15 -2.51 8.32 -1.71
N ILE A 16 -1.65 7.78 -0.87
CA ILE A 16 -1.85 7.77 0.58
C ILE A 16 -0.82 8.68 1.23
N PHE A 17 -1.31 9.67 1.98
CA PHE A 17 -0.46 10.61 2.70
C PHE A 17 -0.15 10.04 4.07
N CYS A 18 1.12 9.91 4.36
CA CYS A 18 1.63 9.25 5.57
C CYS A 18 2.16 10.23 6.60
N GLY A 19 2.03 11.55 6.35
CA GLY A 19 2.62 12.55 7.24
C GLY A 19 4.12 12.34 7.35
N PRO A 20 4.68 12.24 8.57
CA PRO A 20 6.12 11.99 8.74
C PRO A 20 6.54 10.56 8.42
N GLY A 21 5.59 9.65 8.17
CA GLY A 21 5.90 8.27 7.78
C GLY A 21 6.34 7.38 8.93
N SER A 22 5.85 7.63 10.12
CA SER A 22 6.21 6.83 11.31
C SER A 22 5.45 5.50 11.40
N GLN A 23 4.45 5.29 10.53
CA GLN A 23 3.68 4.05 10.50
C GLN A 23 4.49 2.92 9.87
N LYS A 24 4.06 1.69 10.10
CA LYS A 24 4.62 0.53 9.42
C LYS A 24 4.01 0.38 8.04
N VAL A 25 4.75 -0.28 7.15
CA VAL A 25 4.32 -0.51 5.77
C VAL A 25 2.95 -1.22 5.72
N ARG A 26 2.69 -2.15 6.65
CA ARG A 26 1.40 -2.85 6.69
C ARG A 26 0.20 -1.91 6.75
N TRP A 27 0.36 -0.75 7.37
CA TRP A 27 -0.69 0.26 7.44
C TRP A 27 -1.12 0.72 6.04
N LEU A 28 -0.16 0.80 5.11
CA LEU A 28 -0.47 1.19 3.74
C LEU A 28 -1.40 0.18 3.07
N SER A 29 -1.14 -1.12 3.26
CA SER A 29 -1.99 -2.14 2.67
C SER A 29 -3.40 -2.09 3.27
N ASP A 30 -3.49 -1.89 4.59
CA ASP A 30 -4.79 -1.79 5.26
C ASP A 30 -5.61 -0.62 4.73
N VAL A 31 -5.00 0.55 4.61
CA VAL A 31 -5.68 1.75 4.11
C VAL A 31 -6.09 1.56 2.65
N ALA A 32 -5.19 1.02 1.83
CA ALA A 32 -5.47 0.81 0.41
C ALA A 32 -6.62 -0.18 0.18
N LEU A 33 -6.62 -1.28 0.93
CA LEU A 33 -7.70 -2.29 0.81
C LEU A 33 -9.02 -1.72 1.29
N HIS A 34 -9.01 -0.91 2.35
CA HIS A 34 -10.22 -0.26 2.83
C HIS A 34 -10.79 0.68 1.78
N ARG A 35 -9.94 1.47 1.13
CA ARG A 35 -10.37 2.37 0.05
C ARG A 35 -10.88 1.59 -1.15
N TYR A 36 -10.21 0.50 -1.51
CA TYR A 36 -10.64 -0.35 -2.61
C TYR A 36 -12.06 -0.86 -2.38
N GLU A 37 -12.31 -1.39 -1.19
CA GLU A 37 -13.64 -1.89 -0.82
C GLU A 37 -14.68 -0.76 -0.91
N HIS A 38 -14.36 0.41 -0.38
CA HIS A 38 -15.28 1.55 -0.39
C HIS A 38 -15.63 2.00 -1.81
N PHE A 39 -14.62 2.13 -2.68
CA PHE A 39 -14.83 2.61 -4.05
C PHE A 39 -15.36 1.55 -5.01
N ASN A 40 -15.45 0.30 -4.57
CA ASN A 40 -15.95 -0.80 -5.38
C ASN A 40 -17.24 -1.40 -4.79
N ASN A 41 -18.08 -0.56 -4.19
CA ASN A 41 -19.40 -0.92 -3.68
C ASN A 41 -19.37 -2.04 -2.63
N GLY A 42 -18.38 -2.00 -1.75
CA GLY A 42 -18.24 -2.98 -0.69
C GLY A 42 -17.66 -4.32 -1.13
N SER A 43 -17.14 -4.38 -2.35
CA SER A 43 -16.51 -5.60 -2.85
C SER A 43 -15.19 -5.84 -2.10
N ASP A 44 -15.14 -6.92 -1.31
CA ASP A 44 -13.97 -7.26 -0.51
C ASP A 44 -12.87 -7.82 -1.41
N PRO A 45 -11.69 -7.19 -1.47
CA PRO A 45 -10.57 -7.68 -2.29
C PRO A 45 -9.87 -8.88 -1.68
N GLY A 46 -10.22 -9.25 -0.44
CA GLY A 46 -9.55 -10.33 0.28
C GLY A 46 -8.40 -9.82 1.13
N LEU A 47 -7.53 -10.73 1.53
CA LEU A 47 -6.42 -10.42 2.41
C LEU A 47 -5.14 -10.12 1.63
N ALA A 48 -4.37 -9.17 2.14
CA ALA A 48 -3.06 -8.89 1.60
C ALA A 48 -2.08 -10.00 1.98
N LYS A 49 -1.37 -10.53 0.98
CA LYS A 49 -0.31 -11.50 1.17
C LYS A 49 1.03 -10.80 1.37
N GLY A 50 1.15 -9.57 0.90
CA GLY A 50 2.35 -8.76 1.00
C GLY A 50 2.26 -7.55 0.09
N MET A 51 3.39 -6.89 -0.08
CA MET A 51 3.52 -5.75 -0.99
C MET A 51 4.83 -5.88 -1.75
N ARG A 52 4.91 -5.26 -2.91
CA ARG A 52 6.12 -5.27 -3.73
C ARG A 52 6.37 -3.91 -4.37
N PHE A 53 7.60 -3.68 -4.77
CA PHE A 53 7.95 -2.57 -5.65
C PHE A 53 7.61 -2.92 -7.10
N GLU A 54 7.71 -1.92 -7.98
CA GLU A 54 7.47 -2.11 -9.42
C GLU A 54 8.36 -3.21 -10.01
N THR A 55 9.58 -3.33 -9.51
CA THR A 55 10.54 -4.35 -9.96
C THR A 55 10.18 -5.77 -9.54
N GLY A 56 9.19 -5.93 -8.67
CA GLY A 56 8.81 -7.22 -8.13
C GLY A 56 9.47 -7.56 -6.80
N VAL A 57 10.39 -6.72 -6.33
CA VAL A 57 11.07 -6.94 -5.04
C VAL A 57 10.05 -6.79 -3.91
N LEU A 58 10.03 -7.78 -3.02
CA LEU A 58 9.09 -7.79 -1.89
C LEU A 58 9.48 -6.75 -0.85
N ILE A 59 8.46 -6.15 -0.24
CA ILE A 59 8.62 -5.15 0.81
C ILE A 59 8.30 -5.81 2.15
N ASP A 60 9.16 -5.58 3.15
CA ASP A 60 8.89 -6.05 4.49
C ASP A 60 7.77 -5.20 5.10
N MET A 61 6.68 -5.84 5.47
CA MET A 61 5.49 -5.17 6.02
C MET A 61 5.75 -4.55 7.39
N GLU A 62 6.83 -4.92 8.05
CA GLU A 62 7.20 -4.38 9.36
C GLU A 62 8.15 -3.20 9.27
N TRP A 63 8.62 -2.83 8.09
CA TRP A 63 9.44 -1.64 7.92
C TRP A 63 8.66 -0.39 8.30
N THR A 64 9.36 0.59 8.85
CA THR A 64 8.81 1.94 9.02
C THR A 64 8.84 2.65 7.67
N ILE A 65 7.74 3.27 7.30
CA ILE A 65 7.59 3.88 5.97
C ILE A 65 8.71 4.88 5.68
N SER A 66 8.97 5.80 6.61
CA SER A 66 9.96 6.85 6.40
C SER A 66 11.39 6.33 6.24
N ASP A 67 11.67 5.14 6.77
CA ASP A 67 13.02 4.56 6.71
C ASP A 67 13.32 3.90 5.37
N LYS A 68 12.30 3.41 4.68
CA LYS A 68 12.48 2.53 3.53
C LYS A 68 11.77 2.98 2.26
N LEU A 69 10.77 3.84 2.38
CA LEU A 69 10.01 4.29 1.21
C LEU A 69 10.27 5.77 0.96
N GLU A 70 10.45 6.10 -0.32
CA GLU A 70 10.67 7.48 -0.73
C GLU A 70 9.33 8.14 -1.05
N ASN A 71 9.32 9.47 -0.98
CA ASN A 71 8.14 10.24 -1.36
C ASN A 71 7.76 9.94 -2.81
N ASP A 72 6.47 9.74 -3.03
CA ASP A 72 5.89 9.51 -4.36
C ASP A 72 6.22 8.14 -4.96
N VAL A 73 6.77 7.22 -4.17
CA VAL A 73 7.06 5.86 -4.65
C VAL A 73 5.76 5.11 -4.98
N HIS A 74 5.85 4.20 -5.94
CA HIS A 74 4.75 3.32 -6.30
C HIS A 74 5.01 1.92 -5.74
N VAL A 75 4.01 1.38 -5.06
CA VAL A 75 4.06 0.02 -4.50
C VAL A 75 2.76 -0.71 -4.83
N TRP A 76 2.81 -2.03 -4.88
CA TRP A 76 1.66 -2.87 -5.25
C TRP A 76 1.32 -3.82 -4.11
N VAL A 77 0.04 -3.91 -3.79
CA VAL A 77 -0.46 -4.90 -2.83
C VAL A 77 -0.60 -6.24 -3.54
N ILE A 78 -0.05 -7.28 -2.92
CA ILE A 78 -0.19 -8.65 -3.41
C ILE A 78 -1.32 -9.29 -2.62
N LEU A 79 -2.38 -9.70 -3.32
CA LEU A 79 -3.55 -10.32 -2.71
C LEU A 79 -3.39 -11.84 -2.72
N LYS A 80 -4.02 -12.51 -1.76
CA LYS A 80 -3.94 -13.98 -1.66
C LYS A 80 -4.51 -14.70 -2.89
N GLU A 81 -5.49 -14.06 -3.53
CA GLU A 81 -6.17 -14.65 -4.69
C GLU A 81 -5.44 -14.40 -6.00
N ASP A 82 -4.42 -13.57 -5.98
CA ASP A 82 -3.66 -13.20 -7.20
C ASP A 82 -2.46 -14.09 -7.45
#